data_e7e63b409d9eb19b43233a6bb0c2c493
#
_entry.id   e7e63b409d9eb19b43233a6bb0c2c493
#
_cell.length_a   1.000
_cell.length_b   1.000
_cell.length_c   1.000
_cell.angle_alpha   90.00
_cell.angle_beta   90.00
_cell.angle_gamma   90.00
#
_symmetry.space_group_name_H-M   'P 1'
#
loop_
_entity.id
_entity.type
_entity.pdbx_description
1 polymer ?
#
loop_
_entity_poly.entity_id
_entity_poly.type
_entity_poly.pdbx_seq_one_letter_code
_entity_poly.pdbx_strand_id
1 'polypeptide(L)'
;MIFLFFFLVLFVAFLGLFKREESSNKTKTNLIFSFFISVLITGTYQIILAPDNMNLINQKMALEAFLTGNPETKELNREGVNSLVTTLLDKEDVQAGELYIVAKQLKNTQEYKLSSQLFDKIYKNFSQDLDGDIVTEYAQVLYIEQGRKFDKRVSQLLSQALEKSPNNPLALTLKGLYELEQGNFSTTIDLWNKAVLYLNSEKEKNDLKALIETVKKRKNQ
;
A
#
# COMPACT_ATOMS: atom_id res chain seq x y z
N MET A 1 -9.57 31.51 -3.83
CA MET A 1 -9.99 32.94 -3.92
C MET A 1 -11.15 33.17 -4.88
N ILE A 2 -11.14 32.67 -6.10
CA ILE A 2 -12.21 32.85 -7.12
C ILE A 2 -13.57 32.33 -6.64
N PHE A 3 -13.60 31.17 -5.93
CA PHE A 3 -14.86 30.58 -5.44
C PHE A 3 -15.50 31.33 -4.27
N LEU A 4 -14.71 31.96 -3.42
CA LEU A 4 -15.22 32.81 -2.35
C LEU A 4 -15.94 34.06 -2.96
N PHE A 5 -15.38 34.55 -4.06
CA PHE A 5 -15.98 35.64 -4.81
C PHE A 5 -17.31 35.23 -5.47
N PHE A 6 -17.36 34.04 -6.10
CA PHE A 6 -18.60 33.51 -6.68
C PHE A 6 -19.68 33.25 -5.62
N PHE A 7 -19.28 32.70 -4.48
CA PHE A 7 -20.19 32.49 -3.35
C PHE A 7 -20.74 33.80 -2.81
N LEU A 8 -19.89 34.82 -2.68
CA LEU A 8 -20.29 36.17 -2.24
C LEU A 8 -21.25 36.81 -3.22
N VAL A 9 -21.01 36.68 -4.54
CA VAL A 9 -21.91 37.23 -5.59
C VAL A 9 -23.26 36.52 -5.57
N LEU A 10 -23.29 35.18 -5.45
CA LEU A 10 -24.55 34.43 -5.35
C LEU A 10 -25.29 34.73 -4.05
N PHE A 11 -24.59 34.95 -2.94
CA PHE A 11 -25.18 35.31 -1.65
C PHE A 11 -25.78 36.70 -1.69
N VAL A 12 -25.11 37.70 -2.30
CA VAL A 12 -25.62 39.07 -2.48
C VAL A 12 -26.82 39.07 -3.42
N ALA A 13 -26.78 38.31 -4.52
CA ALA A 13 -27.91 38.13 -5.42
C ALA A 13 -29.12 37.50 -4.71
N PHE A 14 -28.89 36.48 -3.88
CA PHE A 14 -29.92 35.85 -3.05
C PHE A 14 -30.55 36.83 -2.07
N LEU A 15 -29.75 37.64 -1.34
CA LEU A 15 -30.24 38.65 -0.42
C LEU A 15 -31.02 39.75 -1.17
N GLY A 16 -30.61 40.14 -2.39
CA GLY A 16 -31.31 41.10 -3.23
C GLY A 16 -32.68 40.61 -3.67
N LEU A 17 -32.77 39.32 -4.06
CA LEU A 17 -34.05 38.68 -4.41
C LEU A 17 -34.98 38.54 -3.19
N PHE A 18 -34.41 38.21 -2.02
CA PHE A 18 -35.18 38.05 -0.78
C PHE A 18 -35.80 39.38 -0.28
N LYS A 19 -35.11 40.50 -0.56
CA LYS A 19 -35.54 41.86 -0.14
C LYS A 19 -36.55 42.48 -1.07
N ARG A 20 -36.66 42.01 -2.34
CA ARG A 20 -37.46 42.66 -3.40
C ARG A 20 -38.89 42.12 -3.53
N GLU A 21 -39.23 40.98 -2.92
CA GLU A 21 -40.54 40.35 -3.14
C GLU A 21 -41.37 40.23 -1.86
N GLU A 22 -42.58 40.84 -1.90
CA GLU A 22 -43.76 40.39 -1.14
C GLU A 22 -44.29 39.07 -1.70
N SER A 23 -43.43 38.10 -1.80
CA SER A 23 -43.73 36.84 -2.48
C SER A 23 -44.39 35.81 -1.56
N SER A 24 -45.26 35.00 -2.14
CA SER A 24 -45.94 33.86 -1.51
C SER A 24 -44.96 32.99 -0.74
N ASN A 25 -45.35 32.45 0.42
CA ASN A 25 -44.54 31.55 1.27
C ASN A 25 -43.88 30.42 0.49
N LYS A 26 -44.49 29.92 -0.57
CA LYS A 26 -44.02 28.85 -1.44
C LYS A 26 -42.78 29.25 -2.26
N THR A 27 -42.69 30.50 -2.72
CA THR A 27 -41.54 31.01 -3.47
C THR A 27 -40.33 31.21 -2.56
N LYS A 28 -40.55 31.68 -1.32
CA LYS A 28 -39.49 31.81 -0.30
C LYS A 28 -38.89 30.46 0.07
N THR A 29 -39.70 29.43 0.24
CA THR A 29 -39.26 28.06 0.55
C THR A 29 -38.40 27.50 -0.60
N ASN A 30 -38.83 27.70 -1.86
CA ASN A 30 -38.09 27.24 -3.03
C ASN A 30 -36.72 27.93 -3.17
N LEU A 31 -36.63 29.22 -2.88
CA LEU A 31 -35.38 29.97 -2.90
C LEU A 31 -34.41 29.52 -1.82
N ILE A 32 -34.89 29.24 -0.61
CA ILE A 32 -34.09 28.71 0.49
C ILE A 32 -33.54 27.32 0.10
N PHE A 33 -34.40 26.46 -0.45
CA PHE A 33 -34.01 25.11 -0.86
C PHE A 33 -32.96 25.15 -1.99
N SER A 34 -33.13 26.00 -3.01
CA SER A 34 -32.15 26.22 -4.09
C SER A 34 -30.80 26.72 -3.57
N PHE A 35 -30.84 27.62 -2.56
CA PHE A 35 -29.60 28.08 -1.92
C PHE A 35 -28.85 26.95 -1.20
N PHE A 36 -29.55 26.14 -0.41
CA PHE A 36 -28.93 25.01 0.27
C PHE A 36 -28.36 23.99 -0.70
N ILE A 37 -29.05 23.66 -1.79
CA ILE A 37 -28.57 22.79 -2.85
C ILE A 37 -27.31 23.40 -3.49
N SER A 38 -27.29 24.67 -3.82
CA SER A 38 -26.13 25.34 -4.40
C SER A 38 -24.92 25.32 -3.46
N VAL A 39 -25.11 25.56 -2.16
CA VAL A 39 -24.07 25.49 -1.15
C VAL A 39 -23.52 24.05 -1.05
N LEU A 40 -24.41 23.06 -1.07
CA LEU A 40 -24.04 21.64 -0.98
C LEU A 40 -23.25 21.19 -2.22
N ILE A 41 -23.69 21.57 -3.41
CA ILE A 41 -22.99 21.30 -4.68
C ILE A 41 -21.61 21.99 -4.70
N THR A 42 -21.55 23.27 -4.28
CA THR A 42 -20.29 24.01 -4.27
C THR A 42 -19.33 23.46 -3.23
N GLY A 43 -19.83 23.08 -2.05
CA GLY A 43 -19.04 22.45 -0.99
C GLY A 43 -18.48 21.11 -1.41
N THR A 44 -19.32 20.25 -1.99
CA THR A 44 -18.86 18.93 -2.51
C THR A 44 -17.89 19.10 -3.68
N TYR A 45 -18.12 20.03 -4.57
CA TYR A 45 -17.21 20.35 -5.66
C TYR A 45 -15.83 20.80 -5.15
N GLN A 46 -15.76 21.66 -4.13
CA GLN A 46 -14.49 22.08 -3.54
C GLN A 46 -13.75 20.95 -2.84
N ILE A 47 -14.47 20.04 -2.17
CA ILE A 47 -13.86 18.89 -1.49
C ILE A 47 -13.31 17.90 -2.53
N ILE A 48 -14.04 17.62 -3.59
CA ILE A 48 -13.66 16.64 -4.61
C ILE A 48 -12.57 17.17 -5.54
N LEU A 49 -12.67 18.44 -5.95
CA LEU A 49 -11.76 19.07 -6.92
C LEU A 49 -10.70 19.97 -6.27
N ALA A 50 -10.48 19.86 -4.95
CA ALA A 50 -9.31 20.47 -4.32
C ALA A 50 -8.04 20.03 -5.06
N PRO A 51 -7.09 20.94 -5.34
CA PRO A 51 -5.87 20.61 -6.09
C PRO A 51 -5.15 19.39 -5.53
N ASP A 52 -5.07 19.26 -4.21
CA ASP A 52 -4.43 18.13 -3.54
C ASP A 52 -5.16 16.80 -3.78
N ASN A 53 -6.50 16.82 -3.76
CA ASN A 53 -7.31 15.64 -4.05
C ASN A 53 -7.22 15.23 -5.52
N MET A 54 -7.24 16.21 -6.44
CA MET A 54 -7.06 15.94 -7.88
C MET A 54 -5.68 15.37 -8.17
N ASN A 55 -4.64 15.87 -7.51
CA ASN A 55 -3.29 15.32 -7.63
C ASN A 55 -3.24 13.86 -7.17
N LEU A 56 -3.80 13.56 -5.99
CA LEU A 56 -3.86 12.20 -5.47
C LEU A 56 -4.70 11.26 -6.37
N ILE A 57 -5.82 11.74 -6.92
CA ILE A 57 -6.63 10.98 -7.88
C ILE A 57 -5.80 10.65 -9.13
N ASN A 58 -5.11 11.63 -9.71
CA ASN A 58 -4.28 11.43 -10.88
C ASN A 58 -3.13 10.44 -10.61
N GLN A 59 -2.51 10.52 -9.44
CA GLN A 59 -1.47 9.60 -9.01
C GLN A 59 -2.00 8.17 -8.84
N LYS A 60 -3.20 8.00 -8.27
CA LYS A 60 -3.85 6.67 -8.15
C LYS A 60 -4.25 6.11 -9.52
N MET A 61 -4.73 6.94 -10.43
CA MET A 61 -5.00 6.54 -11.82
C MET A 61 -3.71 6.13 -12.55
N ALA A 62 -2.61 6.85 -12.34
CA ALA A 62 -1.30 6.48 -12.87
C ALA A 62 -0.82 5.12 -12.33
N LEU A 63 -1.04 4.85 -11.03
CA LEU A 63 -0.73 3.54 -10.45
C LEU A 63 -1.56 2.43 -11.13
N GLU A 64 -2.86 2.61 -11.29
CA GLU A 64 -3.73 1.63 -11.93
C GLU A 64 -3.29 1.33 -13.37
N ALA A 65 -3.02 2.38 -14.16
CA ALA A 65 -2.51 2.24 -15.52
C ALA A 65 -1.13 1.56 -15.55
N PHE A 66 -0.27 1.84 -14.58
CA PHE A 66 1.04 1.20 -14.42
C PHE A 66 0.90 -0.30 -14.10
N LEU A 67 -0.01 -0.67 -13.21
CA LEU A 67 -0.20 -2.06 -12.79
C LEU A 67 -0.74 -2.96 -13.91
N THR A 68 -1.63 -2.41 -14.75
CA THR A 68 -2.36 -3.17 -15.78
C THR A 68 -1.79 -2.99 -17.20
N GLY A 69 -0.91 -1.99 -17.38
CA GLY A 69 -0.42 -1.58 -18.69
C GLY A 69 0.70 -2.45 -19.27
N ASN A 70 0.88 -2.31 -20.58
CA ASN A 70 2.07 -2.82 -21.28
C ASN A 70 3.34 -2.01 -20.90
N PRO A 71 4.54 -2.39 -21.35
CA PRO A 71 5.78 -1.71 -20.99
C PRO A 71 5.80 -0.20 -21.29
N GLU A 72 5.21 0.23 -22.41
CA GLU A 72 5.11 1.65 -22.79
C GLU A 72 4.19 2.41 -21.83
N THR A 73 3.01 1.87 -21.54
CA THR A 73 2.06 2.44 -20.57
C THR A 73 2.68 2.55 -19.18
N LYS A 74 3.47 1.56 -18.76
CA LYS A 74 4.20 1.59 -17.50
C LYS A 74 5.20 2.74 -17.45
N GLU A 75 5.97 2.92 -18.50
CA GLU A 75 6.95 4.01 -18.54
C GLU A 75 6.29 5.39 -18.50
N LEU A 76 5.21 5.58 -19.26
CA LEU A 76 4.43 6.83 -19.26
C LEU A 76 3.85 7.18 -17.87
N ASN A 77 3.52 6.20 -17.06
CA ASN A 77 2.90 6.40 -15.74
C ASN A 77 3.92 6.31 -14.58
N ARG A 78 5.18 6.04 -14.83
CA ARG A 78 6.23 5.87 -13.81
C ARG A 78 6.39 7.08 -12.91
N GLU A 79 6.38 8.28 -13.48
CA GLU A 79 6.50 9.52 -12.71
C GLU A 79 5.31 9.72 -11.75
N GLY A 80 4.09 9.42 -12.22
CA GLY A 80 2.89 9.45 -11.38
C GLY A 80 2.95 8.47 -10.22
N VAL A 81 3.47 7.25 -10.46
CA VAL A 81 3.68 6.25 -9.40
C VAL A 81 4.74 6.70 -8.40
N ASN A 82 5.87 7.24 -8.86
CA ASN A 82 6.90 7.78 -7.97
C ASN A 82 6.35 8.93 -7.12
N SER A 83 5.57 9.83 -7.73
CA SER A 83 4.91 10.93 -7.04
C SER A 83 3.91 10.44 -5.99
N LEU A 84 3.12 9.39 -6.29
CA LEU A 84 2.21 8.76 -5.31
C LEU A 84 2.98 8.22 -4.11
N VAL A 85 4.05 7.46 -4.36
CA VAL A 85 4.87 6.89 -3.27
C VAL A 85 5.45 8.01 -2.41
N THR A 86 5.99 9.07 -3.00
CA THR A 86 6.50 10.24 -2.27
C THR A 86 5.39 10.88 -1.44
N THR A 87 4.22 11.14 -2.03
CA THR A 87 3.06 11.69 -1.30
C THR A 87 2.67 10.82 -0.10
N LEU A 88 2.64 9.49 -0.27
CA LEU A 88 2.33 8.56 0.81
C LEU A 88 3.43 8.52 1.88
N LEU A 89 4.70 8.68 1.50
CA LEU A 89 5.81 8.72 2.44
C LEU A 89 5.84 10.02 3.26
N ASP A 90 5.46 11.15 2.69
CA ASP A 90 5.47 12.46 3.35
C ASP A 90 4.23 12.71 4.22
N LYS A 91 3.12 12.02 3.93
CA LYS A 91 1.85 12.19 4.65
C LYS A 91 1.97 11.67 6.08
N GLU A 92 1.74 12.53 7.09
CA GLU A 92 1.84 12.14 8.52
C GLU A 92 0.70 11.21 8.94
N ASP A 93 -0.54 11.51 8.56
CA ASP A 93 -1.75 10.78 8.96
C ASP A 93 -2.14 9.67 7.96
N VAL A 94 -1.15 8.98 7.38
CA VAL A 94 -1.42 7.86 6.47
C VAL A 94 -1.76 6.60 7.26
N GLN A 95 -2.76 5.85 6.82
CA GLN A 95 -3.14 4.59 7.44
C GLN A 95 -2.27 3.43 6.95
N ALA A 96 -1.93 2.50 7.84
CA ALA A 96 -1.15 1.31 7.50
C ALA A 96 -1.74 0.52 6.32
N GLY A 97 -3.09 0.41 6.27
CA GLY A 97 -3.79 -0.30 5.18
C GLY A 97 -3.60 0.35 3.81
N GLU A 98 -3.59 1.69 3.71
CA GLU A 98 -3.35 2.40 2.45
C GLU A 98 -1.92 2.14 1.94
N LEU A 99 -0.93 2.27 2.82
CA LEU A 99 0.47 1.97 2.51
C LEU A 99 0.64 0.51 2.07
N TYR A 100 0.02 -0.43 2.79
CA TYR A 100 0.15 -1.86 2.54
C TYR A 100 -0.41 -2.26 1.17
N ILE A 101 -1.59 -1.74 0.79
CA ILE A 101 -2.20 -2.03 -0.51
C ILE A 101 -1.25 -1.60 -1.64
N VAL A 102 -0.73 -0.38 -1.59
CA VAL A 102 0.18 0.14 -2.62
C VAL A 102 1.52 -0.63 -2.62
N ALA A 103 2.10 -0.89 -1.43
CA ALA A 103 3.33 -1.67 -1.30
C ALA A 103 3.20 -3.06 -1.91
N LYS A 104 2.07 -3.75 -1.65
CA LYS A 104 1.79 -5.09 -2.19
C LYS A 104 1.60 -5.08 -3.71
N GLN A 105 0.90 -4.09 -4.25
CA GLN A 105 0.75 -3.92 -5.70
C GLN A 105 2.09 -3.70 -6.38
N LEU A 106 2.94 -2.85 -5.84
CA LEU A 106 4.30 -2.59 -6.34
C LEU A 106 5.20 -3.83 -6.22
N LYS A 107 5.11 -4.59 -5.13
CA LYS A 107 5.79 -5.89 -4.99
C LYS A 107 5.40 -6.84 -6.13
N ASN A 108 4.11 -6.95 -6.42
CA ASN A 108 3.59 -7.87 -7.44
C ASN A 108 4.03 -7.49 -8.87
N THR A 109 4.31 -6.22 -9.11
CA THR A 109 4.87 -5.72 -10.37
C THR A 109 6.40 -5.62 -10.38
N GLN A 110 7.05 -6.18 -9.36
CA GLN A 110 8.50 -6.24 -9.18
C GLN A 110 9.17 -4.86 -8.94
N GLU A 111 8.40 -3.86 -8.56
CA GLU A 111 8.90 -2.54 -8.15
C GLU A 111 9.37 -2.57 -6.68
N TYR A 112 10.34 -3.45 -6.41
CA TYR A 112 10.77 -3.79 -5.05
C TYR A 112 11.32 -2.60 -4.27
N LYS A 113 11.99 -1.65 -4.93
CA LYS A 113 12.52 -0.45 -4.30
C LYS A 113 11.41 0.45 -3.75
N LEU A 114 10.37 0.72 -4.53
CA LEU A 114 9.23 1.54 -4.08
C LEU A 114 8.41 0.80 -3.03
N SER A 115 8.24 -0.50 -3.22
CA SER A 115 7.55 -1.37 -2.25
C SER A 115 8.28 -1.39 -0.90
N SER A 116 9.61 -1.55 -0.88
CA SER A 116 10.40 -1.59 0.36
C SER A 116 10.31 -0.28 1.15
N GLN A 117 10.28 0.87 0.47
CA GLN A 117 10.12 2.18 1.10
C GLN A 117 8.78 2.30 1.85
N LEU A 118 7.69 1.84 1.23
CA LEU A 118 6.38 1.85 1.87
C LEU A 118 6.29 0.86 3.04
N PHE A 119 6.83 -0.36 2.89
CA PHE A 119 6.94 -1.31 3.99
C PHE A 119 7.79 -0.78 5.13
N ASP A 120 8.87 -0.04 4.84
CA ASP A 120 9.71 0.61 5.85
C ASP A 120 8.91 1.62 6.66
N LYS A 121 8.09 2.46 6.01
CA LYS A 121 7.20 3.41 6.69
C LYS A 121 6.15 2.68 7.54
N ILE A 122 5.52 1.62 7.00
CA ILE A 122 4.57 0.79 7.76
C ILE A 122 5.26 0.25 9.03
N TYR A 123 6.43 -0.34 8.88
CA TYR A 123 7.16 -0.93 9.99
C TYR A 123 7.57 0.11 11.04
N LYS A 124 8.06 1.29 10.62
CA LYS A 124 8.45 2.36 11.54
C LYS A 124 7.30 2.90 12.38
N ASN A 125 6.13 3.06 11.76
CA ASN A 125 4.99 3.71 12.39
C ASN A 125 4.07 2.76 13.14
N PHE A 126 4.03 1.47 12.75
CA PHE A 126 3.01 0.52 13.21
C PHE A 126 3.58 -0.83 13.68
N SER A 127 4.90 -0.97 13.90
CA SER A 127 5.57 -2.26 14.15
C SER A 127 4.96 -3.11 15.27
N GLN A 128 4.38 -2.50 16.31
CA GLN A 128 3.78 -3.22 17.43
C GLN A 128 2.50 -3.94 17.04
N ASP A 129 1.69 -3.31 16.18
CA ASP A 129 0.37 -3.80 15.76
C ASP A 129 0.43 -4.65 14.47
N LEU A 130 1.60 -4.75 13.83
CA LEU A 130 1.75 -5.52 12.60
C LEU A 130 1.63 -7.01 12.86
N ASP A 131 0.87 -7.66 11.98
CA ASP A 131 0.85 -9.10 11.80
C ASP A 131 2.23 -9.61 11.31
N GLY A 132 2.60 -10.83 11.72
CA GLY A 132 3.83 -11.47 11.26
C GLY A 132 3.87 -11.70 9.75
N ASP A 133 2.72 -11.82 9.10
CA ASP A 133 2.62 -11.96 7.64
C ASP A 133 3.07 -10.68 6.92
N ILE A 134 2.67 -9.51 7.41
CA ILE A 134 3.11 -8.21 6.86
C ILE A 134 4.63 -8.02 7.07
N VAL A 135 5.15 -8.39 8.24
CA VAL A 135 6.59 -8.34 8.53
C VAL A 135 7.36 -9.30 7.61
N THR A 136 6.78 -10.47 7.31
CA THR A 136 7.36 -11.43 6.36
C THR A 136 7.42 -10.87 4.94
N GLU A 137 6.34 -10.23 4.48
CA GLU A 137 6.32 -9.60 3.16
C GLU A 137 7.36 -8.49 3.05
N TYR A 138 7.53 -7.70 4.10
CA TYR A 138 8.58 -6.69 4.16
C TYR A 138 9.98 -7.32 4.07
N ALA A 139 10.26 -8.35 4.87
CA ALA A 139 11.52 -9.07 4.82
C ALA A 139 11.82 -9.64 3.42
N GLN A 140 10.80 -10.21 2.77
CA GLN A 140 10.90 -10.72 1.40
C GLN A 140 11.27 -9.62 0.40
N VAL A 141 10.54 -8.50 0.44
CA VAL A 141 10.76 -7.38 -0.49
C VAL A 141 12.18 -6.81 -0.31
N LEU A 142 12.60 -6.61 0.93
CA LEU A 142 13.93 -6.10 1.24
C LEU A 142 15.04 -7.07 0.80
N TYR A 143 14.87 -8.38 1.02
CA TYR A 143 15.78 -9.41 0.54
C TYR A 143 15.95 -9.37 -0.99
N ILE A 144 14.84 -9.24 -1.73
CA ILE A 144 14.90 -9.20 -3.19
C ILE A 144 15.50 -7.87 -3.69
N GLU A 145 15.11 -6.75 -3.10
CA GLU A 145 15.61 -5.40 -3.44
C GLU A 145 17.12 -5.30 -3.29
N GLN A 146 17.68 -5.95 -2.27
CA GLN A 146 19.12 -5.99 -2.01
C GLN A 146 19.87 -7.04 -2.84
N GLY A 147 19.29 -7.53 -3.92
CA GLY A 147 19.91 -8.51 -4.81
C GLY A 147 19.99 -9.90 -4.19
N ARG A 148 19.00 -10.27 -3.39
CA ARG A 148 18.87 -11.57 -2.70
C ARG A 148 20.01 -11.82 -1.71
N LYS A 149 20.29 -10.83 -0.88
CA LYS A 149 21.27 -10.91 0.19
C LYS A 149 20.58 -10.80 1.55
N PHE A 150 20.99 -11.63 2.48
CA PHE A 150 20.57 -11.52 3.87
C PHE A 150 21.51 -10.58 4.63
N ASP A 151 21.03 -9.38 4.89
CA ASP A 151 21.69 -8.51 5.86
C ASP A 151 21.10 -8.69 7.27
N LYS A 152 21.65 -7.96 8.23
CA LYS A 152 21.18 -7.98 9.62
C LYS A 152 19.70 -7.62 9.74
N ARG A 153 19.22 -6.67 8.92
CA ARG A 153 17.83 -6.20 8.98
C ARG A 153 16.85 -7.26 8.49
N VAL A 154 17.13 -7.90 7.35
CA VAL A 154 16.30 -8.99 6.83
C VAL A 154 16.23 -10.13 7.85
N SER A 155 17.37 -10.52 8.43
CA SER A 155 17.40 -11.58 9.45
C SER A 155 16.60 -11.24 10.70
N GLN A 156 16.65 -9.99 11.17
CA GLN A 156 15.85 -9.52 12.30
C GLN A 156 14.35 -9.52 11.99
N LEU A 157 13.94 -9.02 10.82
CA LEU A 157 12.56 -9.04 10.38
C LEU A 157 12.00 -10.46 10.29
N LEU A 158 12.75 -11.42 9.76
CA LEU A 158 12.34 -12.82 9.72
C LEU A 158 12.16 -13.43 11.11
N SER A 159 13.03 -13.08 12.06
CA SER A 159 12.91 -13.54 13.44
C SER A 159 11.64 -12.98 14.09
N GLN A 160 11.39 -11.67 13.97
CA GLN A 160 10.17 -11.03 14.48
C GLN A 160 8.90 -11.55 13.79
N ALA A 161 8.94 -11.79 12.48
CA ALA A 161 7.83 -12.38 11.75
C ALA A 161 7.46 -13.76 12.32
N LEU A 162 8.44 -14.60 12.61
CA LEU A 162 8.24 -15.94 13.19
C LEU A 162 7.85 -15.92 14.67
N GLU A 163 8.21 -14.88 15.43
CA GLU A 163 7.68 -14.65 16.78
C GLU A 163 6.17 -14.37 16.76
N LYS A 164 5.72 -13.57 15.81
CA LYS A 164 4.30 -13.18 15.65
C LYS A 164 3.47 -14.23 14.91
N SER A 165 4.02 -14.84 13.88
CA SER A 165 3.40 -15.88 13.03
C SER A 165 4.32 -17.09 12.88
N PRO A 166 4.39 -17.97 13.91
CA PRO A 166 5.37 -19.07 13.98
C PRO A 166 5.23 -20.11 12.85
N ASN A 167 4.11 -20.11 12.17
CA ASN A 167 3.76 -21.09 11.14
C ASN A 167 3.68 -20.47 9.74
N ASN A 168 4.08 -19.19 9.57
CA ASN A 168 4.11 -18.58 8.25
C ASN A 168 5.10 -19.29 7.33
N PRO A 169 4.62 -19.96 6.24
CA PRO A 169 5.48 -20.79 5.41
C PRO A 169 6.55 -20.01 4.66
N LEU A 170 6.24 -18.76 4.27
CA LEU A 170 7.21 -17.90 3.58
C LEU A 170 8.34 -17.47 4.53
N ALA A 171 8.01 -17.05 5.76
CA ALA A 171 9.00 -16.70 6.76
C ALA A 171 9.91 -17.89 7.11
N LEU A 172 9.31 -19.10 7.29
CA LEU A 172 10.06 -20.34 7.53
C LEU A 172 10.98 -20.68 6.36
N THR A 173 10.50 -20.51 5.12
CA THR A 173 11.30 -20.78 3.92
C THR A 173 12.48 -19.82 3.80
N LEU A 174 12.24 -18.52 3.98
CA LEU A 174 13.29 -17.49 3.91
C LEU A 174 14.30 -17.64 5.07
N LYS A 175 13.83 -17.93 6.29
CA LYS A 175 14.71 -18.18 7.42
C LYS A 175 15.57 -19.44 7.20
N GLY A 176 14.98 -20.52 6.65
CA GLY A 176 15.72 -21.70 6.26
C GLY A 176 16.77 -21.43 5.19
N LEU A 177 16.46 -20.56 4.23
CA LEU A 177 17.43 -20.13 3.22
C LEU A 177 18.60 -19.34 3.85
N TYR A 178 18.31 -18.45 4.79
CA TYR A 178 19.32 -17.75 5.57
C TYR A 178 20.24 -18.74 6.31
N GLU A 179 19.65 -19.72 7.01
CA GLU A 179 20.43 -20.74 7.75
C GLU A 179 21.27 -21.62 6.79
N LEU A 180 20.77 -21.89 5.57
CA LEU A 180 21.53 -22.60 4.54
C LEU A 180 22.78 -21.82 4.12
N GLU A 181 22.66 -20.50 3.93
CA GLU A 181 23.82 -19.63 3.59
C GLU A 181 24.85 -19.58 4.73
N GLN A 182 24.41 -19.75 5.99
CA GLN A 182 25.30 -19.85 7.15
C GLN A 182 25.90 -21.25 7.33
N GLY A 183 25.53 -22.22 6.48
CA GLY A 183 26.01 -23.64 6.62
C GLY A 183 25.26 -24.44 7.67
N ASN A 184 24.18 -23.91 8.25
CA ASN A 184 23.38 -24.56 9.30
C ASN A 184 22.36 -25.56 8.72
N PHE A 185 22.87 -26.62 8.05
CA PHE A 185 22.03 -27.56 7.28
C PHE A 185 20.92 -28.21 8.12
N SER A 186 21.18 -28.56 9.38
CA SER A 186 20.14 -29.16 10.24
C SER A 186 18.97 -28.19 10.45
N THR A 187 19.25 -26.97 10.86
CA THR A 187 18.24 -25.94 11.09
C THR A 187 17.46 -25.60 9.81
N THR A 188 18.16 -25.58 8.66
CA THR A 188 17.51 -25.39 7.33
C THR A 188 16.46 -26.47 7.08
N ILE A 189 16.85 -27.78 7.29
CA ILE A 189 15.97 -28.92 7.08
C ILE A 189 14.73 -28.82 8.00
N ASP A 190 14.93 -28.48 9.27
CA ASP A 190 13.87 -28.41 10.26
C ASP A 190 12.87 -27.27 9.91
N LEU A 191 13.38 -26.08 9.55
CA LEU A 191 12.55 -24.94 9.14
C LEU A 191 11.77 -25.24 7.85
N TRP A 192 12.41 -25.85 6.86
CA TRP A 192 11.75 -26.17 5.60
C TRP A 192 10.74 -27.31 5.74
N ASN A 193 11.01 -28.34 6.57
CA ASN A 193 10.03 -29.36 6.90
C ASN A 193 8.80 -28.74 7.56
N LYS A 194 9.00 -27.80 8.48
CA LYS A 194 7.90 -27.05 9.10
C LYS A 194 7.14 -26.21 8.06
N ALA A 195 7.84 -25.53 7.15
CA ALA A 195 7.20 -24.76 6.07
C ALA A 195 6.30 -25.63 5.18
N VAL A 196 6.73 -26.84 4.81
CA VAL A 196 5.97 -27.80 3.99
C VAL A 196 4.59 -28.10 4.59
N LEU A 197 4.46 -28.11 5.93
CA LEU A 197 3.18 -28.40 6.61
C LEU A 197 2.14 -27.30 6.37
N TYR A 198 2.59 -26.06 6.16
CA TYR A 198 1.73 -24.88 6.08
C TYR A 198 1.62 -24.29 4.66
N LEU A 199 2.35 -24.81 3.68
CA LEU A 199 2.18 -24.46 2.28
C LEU A 199 0.82 -24.97 1.75
N ASN A 200 0.14 -24.16 0.95
CA ASN A 200 -1.16 -24.53 0.36
C ASN A 200 -1.00 -25.24 -1.00
N SER A 201 0.07 -24.96 -1.73
CA SER A 201 0.32 -25.48 -3.07
C SER A 201 1.10 -26.79 -3.02
N GLU A 202 0.56 -27.87 -3.59
CA GLU A 202 1.26 -29.14 -3.70
C GLU A 202 2.53 -29.03 -4.55
N LYS A 203 2.54 -28.15 -5.55
CA LYS A 203 3.74 -27.85 -6.33
C LYS A 203 4.84 -27.28 -5.44
N GLU A 204 4.52 -26.24 -4.65
CA GLU A 204 5.48 -25.60 -3.74
C GLU A 204 5.99 -26.58 -2.67
N LYS A 205 5.11 -27.43 -2.14
CA LYS A 205 5.52 -28.50 -1.21
C LYS A 205 6.55 -29.46 -1.84
N ASN A 206 6.29 -29.89 -3.07
CA ASN A 206 7.18 -30.82 -3.77
C ASN A 206 8.51 -30.15 -4.13
N ASP A 207 8.49 -28.91 -4.57
CA ASP A 207 9.69 -28.13 -4.87
C ASP A 207 10.56 -27.97 -3.60
N LEU A 208 9.92 -27.62 -2.46
CA LEU A 208 10.65 -27.46 -1.20
C LEU A 208 11.19 -28.80 -0.66
N LYS A 209 10.43 -29.90 -0.79
CA LYS A 209 10.91 -31.24 -0.44
C LYS A 209 12.15 -31.66 -1.26
N ALA A 210 12.18 -31.36 -2.56
CA ALA A 210 13.35 -31.64 -3.40
C ALA A 210 14.58 -30.84 -2.94
N LEU A 211 14.41 -29.58 -2.52
CA LEU A 211 15.48 -28.78 -1.93
C LEU A 211 15.97 -29.39 -0.61
N ILE A 212 15.07 -29.85 0.25
CA ILE A 212 15.42 -30.52 1.51
C ILE A 212 16.30 -31.73 1.24
N GLU A 213 15.94 -32.60 0.28
CA GLU A 213 16.75 -33.77 -0.07
C GLU A 213 18.15 -33.39 -0.60
N THR A 214 18.22 -32.26 -1.34
CA THR A 214 19.52 -31.74 -1.80
C THR A 214 20.40 -31.30 -0.63
N VAL A 215 19.82 -30.59 0.35
CA VAL A 215 20.56 -30.18 1.57
C VAL A 215 20.98 -31.36 2.43
N LYS A 216 20.13 -32.40 2.58
CA LYS A 216 20.46 -33.61 3.29
C LYS A 216 21.71 -34.31 2.69
N LYS A 217 21.79 -34.41 1.36
CA LYS A 217 22.94 -34.97 0.66
C LYS A 217 24.21 -34.15 0.94
N ARG A 218 24.12 -32.83 0.92
CA ARG A 218 25.24 -31.93 1.19
C ARG A 218 25.73 -32.01 2.64
N LYS A 219 24.82 -32.21 3.60
CA LYS A 219 25.14 -32.37 5.02
C LYS A 219 25.97 -33.63 5.29
N ASN A 220 25.81 -34.67 4.48
CA ASN A 220 26.44 -35.97 4.66
C ASN A 220 27.79 -36.12 3.89
N GLN A 221 28.21 -35.09 3.18
CA GLN A 221 29.50 -34.96 2.51
C GLN A 221 30.52 -34.25 3.40
#